data_b028ad4d1a14130d6c41421b28fed6e0
#
_entry.id   b028ad4d1a14130d6c41421b28fed6e0
#
_cell.length_a   1.000
_cell.length_b   1.000
_cell.length_c   1.000
_cell.angle_alpha   90.00
_cell.angle_beta   90.00
_cell.angle_gamma   90.00
#
_symmetry.space_group_name_H-M   'P 1'
#
loop_
_entity.id
_entity.type
_entity.pdbx_description
1 polymer ?
#
loop_
_entity_poly.entity_id
_entity_poly.type
_entity_poly.pdbx_seq_one_letter_code
_entity_poly.pdbx_strand_id
1 'polypeptide(L)'
;MSGPVSLSTRSGTEPAYLIINADDYGYFNGVSHGILECVQQGSVTATGVFANSPFLDEHVSWLAAHPGVDIGVHLNLTDRLPLTQRLSDALNNWDGRFPGKFSIAKAVLSRRIPVDLIRDEWRAQIEHCLARPLKLSFLNSHEHIHMLPPLYPIALALAREYGIEHVRYATPEWPRAWSTSAMLRDGIMSVLSLINRFHMPHSAPIFLGMGESGRLSQQYMSNLLPKLRPGRVYELMCHPGIADIEEVKDSRLLAYHDWERERQTLSDPTLKMALATNNVRLIGYRHLQTTREGLRVRTEEIST
;
A
#
# COMPACT_ATOMS: atom_id res chain seq x y z
N MET A 1 53.30 11.27 -30.89
CA MET A 1 52.01 12.01 -30.89
C MET A 1 50.94 11.06 -30.36
N SER A 2 50.63 11.19 -29.07
CA SER A 2 49.64 10.31 -28.39
C SER A 2 48.32 11.03 -28.45
N GLY A 3 47.34 10.46 -29.17
CA GLY A 3 45.99 10.97 -29.23
C GLY A 3 45.25 10.79 -27.90
N PRO A 4 44.26 11.63 -27.60
CA PRO A 4 43.53 11.55 -26.35
C PRO A 4 42.62 10.31 -26.35
N VAL A 5 42.73 9.51 -25.27
CA VAL A 5 41.79 8.43 -24.97
C VAL A 5 40.44 9.06 -24.62
N SER A 6 39.49 8.90 -25.53
CA SER A 6 38.09 9.26 -25.28
C SER A 6 37.55 8.33 -24.18
N LEU A 7 37.36 8.86 -22.97
CA LEU A 7 36.57 8.25 -21.94
C LEU A 7 35.11 8.24 -22.44
N SER A 8 34.69 7.13 -23.01
CA SER A 8 33.28 6.84 -23.26
C SER A 8 32.54 6.91 -21.90
N THR A 9 31.79 7.98 -21.68
CA THR A 9 30.80 8.06 -20.62
C THR A 9 29.81 6.93 -20.86
N ARG A 10 29.84 5.92 -19.98
CA ARG A 10 28.80 4.89 -19.93
C ARG A 10 27.45 5.62 -19.84
N SER A 11 26.63 5.52 -20.87
CA SER A 11 25.24 5.93 -20.85
C SER A 11 24.62 5.29 -19.61
N GLY A 12 24.15 6.14 -18.65
CA GLY A 12 23.60 5.68 -17.39
C GLY A 12 22.48 4.69 -17.69
N THR A 13 22.57 3.51 -17.12
CA THR A 13 21.49 2.52 -17.18
C THR A 13 20.26 3.13 -16.50
N GLU A 14 19.10 3.04 -17.13
CA GLU A 14 17.84 3.48 -16.55
C GLU A 14 17.67 2.92 -15.13
N PRO A 15 17.23 3.71 -14.12
CA PRO A 15 17.06 3.21 -12.77
C PRO A 15 15.89 2.22 -12.67
N ALA A 16 15.88 1.38 -11.65
CA ALA A 16 14.66 0.78 -11.16
C ALA A 16 13.88 1.82 -10.35
N TYR A 17 12.55 1.80 -10.43
CA TYR A 17 11.69 2.75 -9.75
C TYR A 17 10.95 2.05 -8.59
N LEU A 18 10.94 2.65 -7.41
CA LEU A 18 10.36 2.07 -6.22
C LEU A 18 9.42 3.05 -5.53
N ILE A 19 8.17 2.64 -5.34
CA ILE A 19 7.21 3.27 -4.43
C ILE A 19 7.32 2.54 -3.11
N ILE A 20 7.60 3.24 -2.02
CA ILE A 20 7.49 2.69 -0.67
C ILE A 20 6.17 3.20 -0.10
N ASN A 21 5.20 2.30 -0.01
CA ASN A 21 3.85 2.61 0.43
C ASN A 21 3.62 2.10 1.84
N ALA A 22 3.45 3.03 2.78
CA ALA A 22 3.08 2.71 4.14
C ALA A 22 1.56 2.54 4.25
N ASP A 23 1.12 1.36 4.62
CA ASP A 23 -0.28 1.05 4.87
C ASP A 23 -0.68 1.50 6.29
N ASP A 24 -1.99 1.57 6.56
CA ASP A 24 -2.58 1.76 7.87
C ASP A 24 -2.45 3.18 8.48
N TYR A 25 -2.22 4.24 7.68
CA TYR A 25 -2.25 5.60 8.20
C TYR A 25 -3.65 5.95 8.75
N GLY A 26 -3.73 6.36 10.01
CA GLY A 26 -4.99 6.59 10.72
C GLY A 26 -5.53 5.38 11.46
N TYR A 27 -4.86 4.23 11.39
CA TYR A 27 -5.28 3.05 12.15
C TYR A 27 -5.06 3.26 13.64
N PHE A 28 -3.89 3.76 14.04
CA PHE A 28 -3.53 4.19 15.39
C PHE A 28 -2.69 5.47 15.32
N ASN A 29 -2.66 6.28 16.38
CA ASN A 29 -1.85 7.49 16.44
C ASN A 29 -0.35 7.15 16.32
N GLY A 30 0.11 6.16 17.10
CA GLY A 30 1.50 5.72 17.05
C GLY A 30 1.92 5.22 15.65
N VAL A 31 1.04 4.51 14.94
CA VAL A 31 1.28 4.08 13.55
C VAL A 31 1.40 5.29 12.64
N SER A 32 0.47 6.25 12.74
CA SER A 32 0.50 7.46 11.91
C SER A 32 1.76 8.29 12.15
N HIS A 33 2.19 8.47 13.38
CA HIS A 33 3.43 9.19 13.71
C HIS A 33 4.67 8.50 13.13
N GLY A 34 4.77 7.17 13.26
CA GLY A 34 5.89 6.43 12.68
C GLY A 34 5.94 6.49 11.15
N ILE A 35 4.77 6.48 10.48
CA ILE A 35 4.68 6.70 9.04
C ILE A 35 5.19 8.10 8.68
N LEU A 36 4.74 9.15 9.38
CA LEU A 36 5.15 10.53 9.12
C LEU A 36 6.65 10.75 9.35
N GLU A 37 7.24 10.10 10.34
CA GLU A 37 8.69 10.13 10.54
C GLU A 37 9.43 9.60 9.30
N CYS A 38 8.99 8.46 8.75
CA CYS A 38 9.57 7.90 7.52
C CYS A 38 9.32 8.78 6.29
N VAL A 39 8.17 9.46 6.21
CA VAL A 39 7.88 10.46 5.16
C VAL A 39 8.83 11.65 5.25
N GLN A 40 9.05 12.20 6.44
CA GLN A 40 9.97 13.33 6.68
C GLN A 40 11.41 12.97 6.29
N GLN A 41 11.80 11.73 6.48
CA GLN A 41 13.13 11.25 6.09
C GLN A 41 13.23 10.94 4.59
N GLY A 42 12.11 10.98 3.86
CA GLY A 42 12.03 10.75 2.42
C GLY A 42 12.15 9.28 2.02
N SER A 43 11.92 8.34 2.93
CA SER A 43 11.92 6.91 2.64
C SER A 43 10.53 6.41 2.24
N VAL A 44 9.46 6.90 2.85
CA VAL A 44 8.08 6.59 2.46
C VAL A 44 7.58 7.62 1.46
N THR A 45 7.09 7.17 0.31
CA THR A 45 6.63 8.03 -0.80
C THR A 45 5.12 8.02 -0.99
N ALA A 46 4.42 7.06 -0.38
CA ALA A 46 2.97 6.95 -0.44
C ALA A 46 2.40 6.39 0.86
N THR A 47 1.15 6.73 1.19
CA THR A 47 0.44 6.16 2.33
C THR A 47 -1.06 6.03 2.09
N GLY A 48 -1.64 4.93 2.56
CA GLY A 48 -3.09 4.67 2.50
C GLY A 48 -3.79 5.09 3.78
N VAL A 49 -4.79 5.97 3.66
CA VAL A 49 -5.53 6.55 4.79
C VAL A 49 -6.74 5.70 5.15
N PHE A 50 -6.87 5.36 6.41
CA PHE A 50 -8.05 4.73 7.00
C PHE A 50 -9.21 5.74 7.10
N ALA A 51 -10.14 5.69 6.16
CA ALA A 51 -11.25 6.65 6.10
C ALA A 51 -12.20 6.58 7.30
N ASN A 52 -12.38 5.41 7.90
CA ASN A 52 -13.21 5.19 9.09
C ASN A 52 -12.42 5.29 10.41
N SER A 53 -11.28 5.99 10.41
CA SER A 53 -10.56 6.35 11.62
C SER A 53 -11.37 7.36 12.44
N PRO A 54 -11.50 7.19 13.78
CA PRO A 54 -12.10 8.21 14.62
C PRO A 54 -11.24 9.47 14.75
N PHE A 55 -9.96 9.42 14.33
CA PHE A 55 -9.00 10.51 14.37
C PHE A 55 -8.70 11.10 12.99
N LEU A 56 -9.56 10.87 12.01
CA LEU A 56 -9.26 11.22 10.61
C LEU A 56 -8.91 12.70 10.43
N ASP A 57 -9.66 13.61 11.06
CA ASP A 57 -9.43 15.05 10.91
C ASP A 57 -8.07 15.49 11.44
N GLU A 58 -7.65 14.95 12.57
CA GLU A 58 -6.33 15.20 13.15
C GLU A 58 -5.23 14.65 12.23
N HIS A 59 -5.36 13.39 11.79
CA HIS A 59 -4.40 12.74 10.92
C HIS A 59 -4.29 13.43 9.55
N VAL A 60 -5.39 13.93 9.00
CA VAL A 60 -5.37 14.72 7.76
C VAL A 60 -4.59 16.03 7.95
N SER A 61 -4.76 16.69 9.10
CA SER A 61 -4.00 17.91 9.38
C SER A 61 -2.48 17.67 9.41
N TRP A 62 -2.04 16.52 9.92
CA TRP A 62 -0.62 16.14 9.91
C TRP A 62 -0.11 15.87 8.49
N LEU A 63 -0.91 15.20 7.64
CA LEU A 63 -0.55 14.96 6.23
C LEU A 63 -0.41 16.26 5.43
N ALA A 64 -1.19 17.29 5.74
CA ALA A 64 -1.11 18.58 5.06
C ALA A 64 0.28 19.24 5.18
N ALA A 65 1.04 18.92 6.22
CA ALA A 65 2.43 19.35 6.38
C ALA A 65 3.44 18.57 5.51
N HIS A 66 2.99 17.52 4.80
CA HIS A 66 3.85 16.60 4.05
C HIS A 66 3.42 16.49 2.57
N PRO A 67 3.47 17.57 1.76
CA PRO A 67 2.95 17.58 0.39
C PRO A 67 3.71 16.64 -0.56
N GLY A 68 4.87 16.14 -0.13
CA GLY A 68 5.70 15.21 -0.91
C GLY A 68 5.20 13.76 -0.93
N VAL A 69 4.30 13.36 -0.02
CA VAL A 69 3.76 12.02 0.05
C VAL A 69 2.51 11.87 -0.81
N ASP A 70 2.38 10.76 -1.53
CA ASP A 70 1.13 10.42 -2.23
C ASP A 70 0.13 9.80 -1.27
N ILE A 71 -1.12 10.20 -1.39
CA ILE A 71 -2.19 9.78 -0.49
C ILE A 71 -3.17 8.90 -1.26
N GLY A 72 -3.51 7.76 -0.69
CA GLY A 72 -4.59 6.90 -1.17
C GLY A 72 -5.63 6.65 -0.09
N VAL A 73 -6.75 6.04 -0.47
CA VAL A 73 -7.70 5.49 0.50
C VAL A 73 -7.35 4.04 0.78
N HIS A 74 -7.11 3.72 2.05
CA HIS A 74 -6.95 2.37 2.54
C HIS A 74 -8.34 1.79 2.84
N LEU A 75 -9.02 1.28 1.79
CA LEU A 75 -10.38 0.77 1.87
C LEU A 75 -10.48 -0.32 2.92
N ASN A 76 -11.48 -0.24 3.77
CA ASN A 76 -11.61 -1.13 4.91
C ASN A 76 -12.97 -1.83 4.95
N LEU A 77 -12.94 -3.12 5.30
CA LEU A 77 -14.12 -3.96 5.58
C LEU A 77 -13.84 -4.93 6.74
N THR A 78 -12.70 -4.80 7.40
CA THR A 78 -12.24 -5.86 8.32
C THR A 78 -12.10 -5.41 9.76
N ASP A 79 -12.06 -4.11 10.01
CA ASP A 79 -11.95 -3.57 11.37
C ASP A 79 -12.78 -2.29 11.57
N ARG A 80 -13.16 -1.97 12.82
CA ARG A 80 -13.94 -0.81 13.24
C ARG A 80 -15.40 -0.86 12.77
N LEU A 81 -16.03 0.30 12.66
CA LEU A 81 -17.42 0.49 12.20
C LEU A 81 -17.44 0.93 10.74
N PRO A 82 -18.43 0.49 9.95
CA PRO A 82 -18.70 1.10 8.66
C PRO A 82 -19.07 2.57 8.79
N LEU A 83 -18.86 3.35 7.70
CA LEU A 83 -19.40 4.71 7.60
C LEU A 83 -20.87 4.71 7.22
N THR A 84 -21.37 3.67 6.55
CA THR A 84 -22.73 3.59 6.07
C THR A 84 -23.62 2.80 7.03
N GLN A 85 -24.79 3.37 7.41
CA GLN A 85 -25.76 2.71 8.28
C GLN A 85 -26.27 1.40 7.65
N ARG A 86 -26.52 1.38 6.33
CA ARG A 86 -27.02 0.19 5.61
C ARG A 86 -26.10 -1.01 5.77
N LEU A 87 -24.79 -0.81 5.70
CA LEU A 87 -23.84 -1.91 5.92
C LEU A 87 -23.75 -2.28 7.39
N SER A 88 -23.76 -1.29 8.29
CA SER A 88 -23.82 -1.55 9.75
C SER A 88 -25.03 -2.41 10.12
N ASP A 89 -26.21 -2.13 9.57
CA ASP A 89 -27.43 -2.94 9.80
C ASP A 89 -27.28 -4.36 9.24
N ALA A 90 -26.64 -4.52 8.09
CA ALA A 90 -26.35 -5.85 7.52
C ALA A 90 -25.31 -6.64 8.34
N LEU A 91 -24.53 -5.97 9.16
CA LEU A 91 -23.53 -6.54 10.07
C LEU A 91 -24.07 -6.75 11.51
N ASN A 92 -25.39 -6.77 11.70
CA ASN A 92 -26.03 -6.91 13.02
C ASN A 92 -25.55 -8.15 13.83
N ASN A 93 -25.19 -9.25 13.17
CA ASN A 93 -24.62 -10.44 13.80
C ASN A 93 -23.20 -10.20 14.39
N TRP A 94 -22.63 -9.04 14.15
CA TRP A 94 -21.32 -8.58 14.65
C TRP A 94 -21.42 -7.18 15.26
N ASP A 95 -22.55 -6.89 15.91
CA ASP A 95 -22.83 -5.61 16.58
C ASP A 95 -22.63 -4.39 15.66
N GLY A 96 -22.93 -4.54 14.37
CA GLY A 96 -22.75 -3.51 13.35
C GLY A 96 -21.31 -3.21 12.98
N ARG A 97 -20.34 -4.01 13.44
CA ARG A 97 -18.89 -3.84 13.22
C ARG A 97 -18.37 -4.78 12.15
N PHE A 98 -17.28 -4.40 11.52
CA PHE A 98 -16.55 -5.30 10.64
C PHE A 98 -16.01 -6.52 11.39
N PRO A 99 -16.25 -7.75 10.90
CA PRO A 99 -16.02 -8.98 11.67
C PRO A 99 -14.64 -9.61 11.47
N GLY A 100 -13.71 -8.89 10.85
CA GLY A 100 -12.40 -9.41 10.42
C GLY A 100 -12.45 -10.12 9.05
N LYS A 101 -11.27 -10.24 8.41
CA LYS A 101 -11.14 -10.64 7.00
C LYS A 101 -11.79 -11.97 6.61
N PHE A 102 -11.67 -13.00 7.45
CA PHE A 102 -12.22 -14.30 7.10
C PHE A 102 -13.75 -14.33 7.17
N SER A 103 -14.31 -13.67 8.18
CA SER A 103 -15.76 -13.58 8.38
C SER A 103 -16.42 -12.76 7.28
N ILE A 104 -15.86 -11.59 6.95
CA ILE A 104 -16.38 -10.74 5.88
C ILE A 104 -16.22 -11.41 4.51
N ALA A 105 -15.08 -12.04 4.23
CA ALA A 105 -14.86 -12.78 2.98
C ALA A 105 -15.88 -13.90 2.82
N LYS A 106 -16.13 -14.70 3.88
CA LYS A 106 -17.16 -15.74 3.87
C LYS A 106 -18.56 -15.16 3.64
N ALA A 107 -18.90 -14.04 4.28
CA ALA A 107 -20.21 -13.42 4.14
C ALA A 107 -20.45 -12.86 2.73
N VAL A 108 -19.42 -12.27 2.12
CA VAL A 108 -19.47 -11.78 0.74
C VAL A 108 -19.59 -12.94 -0.27
N LEU A 109 -18.72 -13.95 -0.17
CA LEU A 109 -18.72 -15.08 -1.08
C LEU A 109 -20.00 -15.92 -0.98
N SER A 110 -20.60 -16.01 0.22
CA SER A 110 -21.90 -16.66 0.43
C SER A 110 -23.12 -15.77 0.12
N ARG A 111 -22.89 -14.55 -0.38
CA ARG A 111 -23.93 -13.54 -0.69
C ARG A 111 -24.80 -13.15 0.50
N ARG A 112 -24.35 -13.37 1.74
CA ARG A 112 -25.03 -12.87 2.95
C ARG A 112 -24.95 -11.36 3.04
N ILE A 113 -23.83 -10.78 2.60
CA ILE A 113 -23.67 -9.35 2.43
C ILE A 113 -23.66 -9.06 0.93
N PRO A 114 -24.66 -8.34 0.44
CA PRO A 114 -24.72 -7.88 -0.96
C PRO A 114 -23.54 -6.96 -1.29
N VAL A 115 -22.95 -7.14 -2.48
CA VAL A 115 -21.77 -6.37 -2.91
C VAL A 115 -22.08 -4.88 -3.19
N ASP A 116 -23.34 -4.53 -3.43
CA ASP A 116 -23.79 -3.13 -3.55
C ASP A 116 -23.63 -2.39 -2.23
N LEU A 117 -23.89 -3.01 -1.06
CA LEU A 117 -23.63 -2.40 0.24
C LEU A 117 -22.13 -2.10 0.44
N ILE A 118 -21.27 -2.99 -0.04
CA ILE A 118 -19.82 -2.77 0.00
C ILE A 118 -19.40 -1.65 -0.94
N ARG A 119 -20.01 -1.58 -2.14
CA ARG A 119 -19.76 -0.47 -3.07
C ARG A 119 -20.16 0.87 -2.45
N ASP A 120 -21.33 0.93 -1.81
CA ASP A 120 -21.81 2.14 -1.15
C ASP A 120 -20.89 2.52 0.02
N GLU A 121 -20.42 1.57 0.79
CA GLU A 121 -19.47 1.78 1.89
C GLU A 121 -18.12 2.32 1.37
N TRP A 122 -17.53 1.68 0.37
CA TRP A 122 -16.26 2.14 -0.17
C TRP A 122 -16.37 3.50 -0.88
N ARG A 123 -17.54 3.78 -1.50
CA ARG A 123 -17.85 5.13 -1.99
C ARG A 123 -17.84 6.12 -0.84
N ALA A 124 -18.52 5.82 0.26
CA ALA A 124 -18.55 6.69 1.43
C ALA A 124 -17.15 6.91 2.02
N GLN A 125 -16.29 5.88 2.05
CA GLN A 125 -14.90 6.00 2.50
C GLN A 125 -14.08 6.93 1.60
N ILE A 126 -14.22 6.83 0.28
CA ILE A 126 -13.56 7.72 -0.68
C ILE A 126 -14.07 9.16 -0.52
N GLU A 127 -15.37 9.35 -0.49
CA GLU A 127 -16.02 10.68 -0.33
C GLU A 127 -15.65 11.31 1.02
N HIS A 128 -15.56 10.50 2.08
CA HIS A 128 -15.13 10.96 3.39
C HIS A 128 -13.71 11.52 3.40
N CYS A 129 -12.80 10.90 2.64
CA CYS A 129 -11.46 11.44 2.42
C CYS A 129 -11.49 12.69 1.53
N LEU A 130 -12.25 12.69 0.44
CA LEU A 130 -12.35 13.82 -0.51
C LEU A 130 -13.04 15.05 0.08
N ALA A 131 -13.88 14.89 1.11
CA ALA A 131 -14.45 16.02 1.86
C ALA A 131 -13.38 16.82 2.66
N ARG A 132 -12.14 16.36 2.65
CA ARG A 132 -10.97 16.97 3.26
C ARG A 132 -9.99 17.40 2.19
N PRO A 133 -8.99 18.26 2.50
CA PRO A 133 -8.04 18.76 1.51
C PRO A 133 -7.00 17.69 1.12
N LEU A 134 -7.48 16.51 0.72
CA LEU A 134 -6.66 15.38 0.27
C LEU A 134 -6.75 15.23 -1.24
N LYS A 135 -5.61 15.06 -1.89
CA LYS A 135 -5.51 14.64 -3.30
C LYS A 135 -5.22 13.15 -3.35
N LEU A 136 -6.20 12.37 -3.78
CA LEU A 136 -6.09 10.92 -3.82
C LEU A 136 -5.39 10.47 -5.11
N SER A 137 -4.36 9.64 -4.98
CA SER A 137 -3.55 9.12 -6.10
C SER A 137 -3.79 7.63 -6.35
N PHE A 138 -4.22 6.88 -5.33
CA PHE A 138 -4.43 5.44 -5.45
C PHE A 138 -5.48 4.91 -4.46
N LEU A 139 -5.92 3.66 -4.73
CA LEU A 139 -6.70 2.84 -3.80
C LEU A 139 -5.95 1.56 -3.48
N ASN A 140 -5.95 1.19 -2.22
CA ASN A 140 -5.60 -0.14 -1.74
C ASN A 140 -6.60 -0.56 -0.66
N SER A 141 -6.34 -1.60 0.13
CA SER A 141 -7.22 -1.92 1.25
C SER A 141 -6.51 -2.63 2.38
N HIS A 142 -7.04 -2.44 3.58
CA HIS A 142 -6.64 -3.19 4.76
C HIS A 142 -6.77 -4.69 4.51
N GLU A 143 -5.73 -5.44 4.90
CA GLU A 143 -5.66 -6.89 4.73
C GLU A 143 -5.90 -7.37 3.27
N HIS A 144 -5.69 -6.49 2.28
CA HIS A 144 -5.91 -6.76 0.85
C HIS A 144 -7.31 -7.27 0.50
N ILE A 145 -8.33 -6.90 1.27
CA ILE A 145 -9.69 -7.40 1.10
C ILE A 145 -10.28 -7.05 -0.28
N HIS A 146 -9.81 -5.98 -0.92
CA HIS A 146 -10.20 -5.61 -2.27
C HIS A 146 -9.83 -6.67 -3.31
N MET A 147 -8.82 -7.51 -3.04
CA MET A 147 -8.44 -8.60 -3.95
C MET A 147 -9.44 -9.76 -3.98
N LEU A 148 -10.42 -9.80 -3.09
CA LEU A 148 -11.50 -10.79 -3.15
C LEU A 148 -12.25 -10.61 -4.49
N PRO A 149 -12.46 -11.66 -5.30
CA PRO A 149 -12.91 -11.55 -6.70
C PRO A 149 -14.12 -10.66 -6.96
N PRO A 150 -15.21 -10.69 -6.19
CA PRO A 150 -16.35 -9.79 -6.44
C PRO A 150 -16.05 -8.32 -6.06
N LEU A 151 -14.96 -8.05 -5.30
CA LEU A 151 -14.65 -6.72 -4.79
C LEU A 151 -13.63 -5.95 -5.65
N TYR A 152 -12.71 -6.65 -6.29
CA TYR A 152 -11.69 -6.00 -7.11
C TYR A 152 -12.28 -5.18 -8.28
N PRO A 153 -13.26 -5.70 -9.06
CA PRO A 153 -13.96 -4.89 -10.06
C PRO A 153 -14.67 -3.66 -9.49
N ILE A 154 -15.18 -3.73 -8.24
CA ILE A 154 -15.81 -2.60 -7.57
C ILE A 154 -14.78 -1.52 -7.25
N ALA A 155 -13.62 -1.91 -6.69
CA ALA A 155 -12.53 -0.95 -6.42
C ALA A 155 -12.08 -0.25 -7.72
N LEU A 156 -11.93 -0.99 -8.83
CA LEU A 156 -11.58 -0.42 -10.13
C LEU A 156 -12.68 0.52 -10.67
N ALA A 157 -13.95 0.19 -10.48
CA ALA A 157 -15.06 1.04 -10.92
C ALA A 157 -15.10 2.34 -10.13
N LEU A 158 -14.94 2.27 -8.81
CA LEU A 158 -14.86 3.46 -7.95
C LEU A 158 -13.64 4.32 -8.27
N ALA A 159 -12.47 3.70 -8.48
CA ALA A 159 -11.28 4.45 -8.88
C ALA A 159 -11.54 5.28 -10.16
N ARG A 160 -12.18 4.69 -11.17
CA ARG A 160 -12.56 5.41 -12.41
C ARG A 160 -13.58 6.51 -12.13
N GLU A 161 -14.59 6.25 -11.30
CA GLU A 161 -15.65 7.21 -10.94
C GLU A 161 -15.06 8.48 -10.30
N TYR A 162 -14.04 8.34 -9.46
CA TYR A 162 -13.39 9.46 -8.76
C TYR A 162 -12.09 9.95 -9.42
N GLY A 163 -11.73 9.45 -10.60
CA GLY A 163 -10.51 9.85 -11.31
C GLY A 163 -9.22 9.45 -10.61
N ILE A 164 -9.26 8.38 -9.80
CA ILE A 164 -8.10 7.82 -9.13
C ILE A 164 -7.42 6.82 -10.09
N GLU A 165 -6.18 7.12 -10.49
CA GLU A 165 -5.54 6.40 -11.58
C GLU A 165 -5.04 5.00 -11.21
N HIS A 166 -4.73 4.75 -9.93
CA HIS A 166 -4.08 3.52 -9.51
C HIS A 166 -4.90 2.75 -8.47
N VAL A 167 -5.03 1.45 -8.68
CA VAL A 167 -5.54 0.50 -7.70
C VAL A 167 -4.49 -0.57 -7.50
N ARG A 168 -4.08 -0.79 -6.26
CA ARG A 168 -3.09 -1.84 -5.95
C ARG A 168 -3.55 -3.19 -6.52
N TYR A 169 -2.61 -3.87 -7.17
CA TYR A 169 -2.78 -5.25 -7.54
C TYR A 169 -1.78 -6.10 -6.76
N ALA A 170 -2.24 -6.64 -5.64
CA ALA A 170 -1.38 -7.42 -4.76
C ALA A 170 -1.14 -8.81 -5.35
N THR A 171 0.13 -9.15 -5.54
CA THR A 171 0.58 -10.47 -6.00
C THR A 171 1.38 -11.15 -4.90
N PRO A 172 1.38 -12.48 -4.84
CA PRO A 172 2.22 -13.17 -3.89
C PRO A 172 3.69 -12.95 -4.22
N GLU A 173 4.49 -12.83 -3.17
CA GLU A 173 5.93 -12.92 -3.25
C GLU A 173 6.32 -14.33 -2.77
N TRP A 174 7.19 -15.02 -3.47
CA TRP A 174 7.60 -16.37 -3.08
C TRP A 174 8.18 -16.34 -1.66
N PRO A 175 7.70 -17.20 -0.75
CA PRO A 175 8.07 -17.16 0.65
C PRO A 175 9.56 -17.41 0.82
N ARG A 176 10.22 -16.57 1.59
CA ARG A 176 11.63 -16.76 1.98
C ARG A 176 11.76 -17.66 3.19
N ALA A 177 10.74 -17.72 4.03
CA ALA A 177 10.65 -18.62 5.16
C ALA A 177 9.56 -19.66 4.86
N TRP A 178 9.92 -20.93 5.02
CA TRP A 178 9.01 -22.07 4.86
C TRP A 178 8.10 -22.21 6.09
N SER A 179 7.25 -21.19 6.36
CA SER A 179 6.19 -21.33 7.36
C SER A 179 4.90 -21.72 6.68
N THR A 180 4.14 -22.63 7.30
CA THR A 180 2.85 -23.11 6.77
C THR A 180 1.85 -21.96 6.58
N SER A 181 1.86 -20.96 7.48
CA SER A 181 0.98 -19.78 7.41
C SER A 181 1.34 -18.86 6.25
N ALA A 182 2.64 -18.67 5.95
CA ALA A 182 3.09 -17.88 4.80
C ALA A 182 2.71 -18.58 3.49
N MET A 183 2.93 -19.89 3.39
CA MET A 183 2.55 -20.68 2.21
C MET A 183 1.05 -20.63 1.94
N LEU A 184 0.22 -20.73 2.99
CA LEU A 184 -1.23 -20.62 2.86
C LEU A 184 -1.66 -19.25 2.35
N ARG A 185 -1.12 -18.17 2.93
CA ARG A 185 -1.38 -16.79 2.52
C ARG A 185 -1.00 -16.58 1.05
N ASP A 186 0.21 -17.01 0.67
CA ASP A 186 0.71 -16.84 -0.68
C ASP A 186 -0.09 -17.69 -1.69
N GLY A 187 -0.54 -18.88 -1.28
CA GLY A 187 -1.45 -19.71 -2.07
C GLY A 187 -2.79 -19.02 -2.30
N ILE A 188 -3.41 -18.47 -1.26
CA ILE A 188 -4.67 -17.71 -1.37
C ILE A 188 -4.46 -16.51 -2.31
N MET A 189 -3.42 -15.70 -2.09
CA MET A 189 -3.15 -14.52 -2.91
C MET A 189 -2.85 -14.89 -4.37
N SER A 190 -2.20 -16.03 -4.62
CA SER A 190 -1.98 -16.55 -5.98
C SER A 190 -3.29 -16.82 -6.70
N VAL A 191 -4.24 -17.46 -6.01
CA VAL A 191 -5.57 -17.73 -6.57
C VAL A 191 -6.33 -16.44 -6.82
N LEU A 192 -6.35 -15.52 -5.84
CA LEU A 192 -7.04 -14.23 -5.97
C LEU A 192 -6.45 -13.39 -7.11
N SER A 193 -5.14 -13.31 -7.22
CA SER A 193 -4.48 -12.59 -8.32
C SER A 193 -4.75 -13.25 -9.67
N LEU A 194 -4.72 -14.57 -9.74
CA LEU A 194 -5.02 -15.29 -10.98
C LEU A 194 -6.45 -15.02 -11.48
N ILE A 195 -7.44 -15.00 -10.57
CA ILE A 195 -8.84 -14.69 -10.93
C ILE A 195 -8.96 -13.24 -11.39
N ASN A 196 -8.33 -12.30 -10.67
CA ASN A 196 -8.43 -10.89 -10.97
C ASN A 196 -7.57 -10.44 -12.17
N ARG A 197 -6.72 -11.30 -12.72
CA ARG A 197 -5.81 -10.92 -13.84
C ARG A 197 -6.55 -10.36 -15.06
N PHE A 198 -7.79 -10.79 -15.29
CA PHE A 198 -8.61 -10.31 -16.42
C PHE A 198 -9.13 -8.89 -16.20
N HIS A 199 -9.13 -8.42 -14.96
CA HIS A 199 -9.49 -7.05 -14.59
C HIS A 199 -8.27 -6.18 -14.34
N MET A 200 -7.07 -6.79 -14.28
CA MET A 200 -5.83 -6.06 -14.01
C MET A 200 -5.61 -4.97 -15.06
N PRO A 201 -5.35 -3.73 -14.64
CA PRO A 201 -4.84 -2.71 -15.55
C PRO A 201 -3.58 -3.24 -16.24
N HIS A 202 -3.40 -2.95 -17.53
CA HIS A 202 -2.22 -3.39 -18.29
C HIS A 202 -0.87 -2.95 -17.69
N SER A 203 -0.91 -2.19 -16.58
CA SER A 203 0.23 -1.52 -16.00
C SER A 203 0.03 -1.24 -14.50
N ALA A 204 0.19 -2.25 -13.67
CA ALA A 204 0.34 -2.05 -12.22
C ALA A 204 1.83 -2.17 -11.84
N PRO A 205 2.30 -1.45 -10.78
CA PRO A 205 3.61 -1.71 -10.19
C PRO A 205 3.75 -3.18 -9.76
N ILE A 206 4.96 -3.71 -9.84
CA ILE A 206 5.24 -5.05 -9.33
C ILE A 206 5.18 -4.99 -7.80
N PHE A 207 4.25 -5.73 -7.21
CA PHE A 207 4.01 -5.70 -5.77
C PHE A 207 5.06 -6.49 -5.00
N LEU A 208 5.55 -5.92 -3.89
CA LEU A 208 6.60 -6.46 -3.01
C LEU A 208 6.19 -6.29 -1.54
N GLY A 209 6.81 -7.06 -0.65
CA GLY A 209 6.63 -6.95 0.81
C GLY A 209 5.55 -7.85 1.39
N MET A 210 4.84 -8.65 0.57
CA MET A 210 3.84 -9.59 1.09
C MET A 210 4.46 -10.59 2.07
N GLY A 211 5.64 -11.10 1.76
CA GLY A 211 6.37 -12.06 2.58
C GLY A 211 6.85 -11.49 3.92
N GLU A 212 7.10 -10.19 3.96
CA GLU A 212 7.64 -9.46 5.11
C GLU A 212 6.58 -8.58 5.81
N SER A 213 5.30 -8.76 5.48
CA SER A 213 4.22 -7.95 6.05
C SER A 213 4.25 -7.95 7.58
N GLY A 214 4.34 -6.77 8.17
CA GLY A 214 4.47 -6.54 9.60
C GLY A 214 5.88 -6.78 10.15
N ARG A 215 6.90 -7.11 9.33
CA ARG A 215 8.25 -7.46 9.78
C ARG A 215 9.37 -7.04 8.82
N LEU A 216 9.14 -6.01 8.01
CA LEU A 216 10.14 -5.50 7.07
C LEU A 216 11.47 -5.24 7.78
N SER A 217 12.59 -5.69 7.19
CA SER A 217 13.89 -5.64 7.82
C SER A 217 14.98 -5.12 6.88
N GLN A 218 16.06 -4.60 7.46
CA GLN A 218 17.26 -4.21 6.70
C GLN A 218 17.81 -5.37 5.86
N GLN A 219 17.78 -6.59 6.39
CA GLN A 219 18.23 -7.78 5.66
C GLN A 219 17.35 -8.03 4.42
N TYR A 220 16.03 -7.82 4.53
CA TYR A 220 15.17 -7.92 3.37
C TYR A 220 15.52 -6.86 2.34
N MET A 221 15.65 -5.59 2.75
CA MET A 221 16.02 -4.50 1.85
C MET A 221 17.35 -4.76 1.14
N SER A 222 18.37 -5.19 1.86
CA SER A 222 19.68 -5.54 1.30
C SER A 222 19.62 -6.66 0.27
N ASN A 223 18.72 -7.63 0.45
CA ASN A 223 18.52 -8.74 -0.48
C ASN A 223 17.62 -8.38 -1.67
N LEU A 224 16.73 -7.39 -1.50
CA LEU A 224 15.76 -6.97 -2.50
C LEU A 224 16.39 -6.02 -3.53
N LEU A 225 17.01 -4.93 -3.06
CA LEU A 225 17.45 -3.83 -3.91
C LEU A 225 18.33 -4.28 -5.10
N PRO A 226 19.31 -5.21 -4.93
CA PRO A 226 20.12 -5.70 -6.03
C PRO A 226 19.35 -6.50 -7.11
N LYS A 227 18.13 -6.93 -6.82
CA LYS A 227 17.29 -7.75 -7.71
C LYS A 227 16.30 -6.92 -8.52
N LEU A 228 16.13 -5.65 -8.19
CA LEU A 228 15.24 -4.77 -8.92
C LEU A 228 15.81 -4.51 -10.32
N ARG A 229 14.98 -4.64 -11.34
CA ARG A 229 15.40 -4.54 -12.74
C ARG A 229 15.24 -3.11 -13.24
N PRO A 230 16.21 -2.58 -13.99
CA PRO A 230 16.13 -1.28 -14.64
C PRO A 230 14.83 -1.08 -15.43
N GLY A 231 14.28 0.14 -15.41
CA GLY A 231 13.06 0.51 -16.12
C GLY A 231 11.76 -0.08 -15.57
N ARG A 232 11.82 -0.91 -14.52
CA ARG A 232 10.61 -1.48 -13.91
C ARG A 232 10.17 -0.67 -12.71
N VAL A 233 8.85 -0.63 -12.51
CA VAL A 233 8.22 0.04 -11.37
C VAL A 233 7.78 -1.01 -10.36
N TYR A 234 8.13 -0.77 -9.10
CA TYR A 234 7.82 -1.63 -7.97
C TYR A 234 7.05 -0.85 -6.91
N GLU A 235 6.18 -1.54 -6.18
CA GLU A 235 5.51 -1.05 -4.99
C GLU A 235 5.87 -1.95 -3.81
N LEU A 236 6.59 -1.41 -2.83
CA LEU A 236 6.89 -2.07 -1.57
C LEU A 236 5.89 -1.65 -0.51
N MET A 237 5.10 -2.60 -0.04
CA MET A 237 4.21 -2.42 1.10
C MET A 237 5.00 -2.52 2.41
N CYS A 238 4.71 -1.62 3.35
CA CYS A 238 5.28 -1.62 4.69
C CYS A 238 4.27 -1.06 5.73
N HIS A 239 4.59 -1.28 7.01
CA HIS A 239 3.77 -0.83 8.14
C HIS A 239 4.67 -0.21 9.22
N PRO A 240 5.42 0.86 8.93
CA PRO A 240 6.21 1.54 9.96
C PRO A 240 5.29 2.19 10.99
N GLY A 241 5.69 2.17 12.26
CA GLY A 241 4.89 2.77 13.32
C GLY A 241 5.65 2.87 14.63
N ILE A 242 5.01 3.47 15.61
CA ILE A 242 5.42 3.48 17.00
C ILE A 242 4.42 2.61 17.76
N ALA A 243 4.92 1.58 18.43
CA ALA A 243 4.07 0.69 19.21
C ALA A 243 3.62 1.38 20.51
N ASP A 244 2.32 1.56 20.67
CA ASP A 244 1.72 2.05 21.91
C ASP A 244 0.77 1.00 22.47
N ILE A 245 1.18 0.36 23.57
CA ILE A 245 0.41 -0.68 24.25
C ILE A 245 -0.86 -0.13 24.94
N GLU A 246 -0.92 1.17 25.20
CA GLU A 246 -2.13 1.81 25.75
C GLU A 246 -3.17 2.04 24.65
N GLU A 247 -2.75 2.27 23.43
CA GLU A 247 -3.61 2.45 22.27
C GLU A 247 -4.00 1.12 21.60
N VAL A 248 -3.04 0.19 21.44
CA VAL A 248 -3.27 -1.12 20.80
C VAL A 248 -3.50 -2.20 21.83
N LYS A 249 -4.76 -2.56 22.06
CA LYS A 249 -5.16 -3.60 23.05
C LYS A 249 -5.20 -5.02 22.48
N ASP A 250 -5.26 -5.19 21.15
CA ASP A 250 -5.27 -6.53 20.53
C ASP A 250 -3.85 -7.12 20.51
N SER A 251 -3.63 -8.10 21.37
CA SER A 251 -2.35 -8.81 21.47
C SER A 251 -1.95 -9.53 20.16
N ARG A 252 -2.91 -9.86 19.29
CA ARG A 252 -2.63 -10.49 17.99
C ARG A 252 -2.03 -9.47 17.02
N LEU A 253 -2.46 -8.20 17.04
CA LEU A 253 -1.86 -7.13 16.26
C LEU A 253 -0.42 -6.86 16.74
N LEU A 254 -0.20 -6.78 18.05
CA LEU A 254 1.13 -6.62 18.63
C LEU A 254 2.06 -7.79 18.32
N ALA A 255 1.54 -9.00 18.20
CA ALA A 255 2.33 -10.18 17.83
C ALA A 255 2.63 -10.26 16.32
N TYR A 256 1.74 -9.70 15.50
CA TYR A 256 1.87 -9.72 14.04
C TYR A 256 2.80 -8.61 13.54
N HIS A 257 2.61 -7.37 14.03
CA HIS A 257 3.33 -6.20 13.58
C HIS A 257 4.51 -5.87 14.48
N ASP A 258 5.69 -5.81 13.91
CA ASP A 258 6.87 -5.19 14.50
C ASP A 258 7.04 -3.79 13.88
N TRP A 259 6.09 -2.89 14.20
CA TRP A 259 6.02 -1.52 13.67
C TRP A 259 7.33 -0.76 13.85
N GLU A 260 7.93 -0.92 15.03
CA GLU A 260 9.18 -0.25 15.40
C GLU A 260 10.35 -0.69 14.52
N ARG A 261 10.45 -1.99 14.24
CA ARG A 261 11.46 -2.54 13.35
C ARG A 261 11.31 -2.04 11.92
N GLU A 262 10.08 -1.99 11.41
CA GLU A 262 9.82 -1.45 10.07
C GLU A 262 10.17 0.03 10.02
N ARG A 263 9.79 0.82 11.04
CA ARG A 263 10.15 2.22 11.17
C ARG A 263 11.67 2.41 11.18
N GLN A 264 12.39 1.68 12.03
CA GLN A 264 13.85 1.73 12.11
C GLN A 264 14.50 1.34 10.79
N THR A 265 13.98 0.32 10.11
CA THR A 265 14.50 -0.12 8.79
C THR A 265 14.37 1.00 7.74
N LEU A 266 13.24 1.69 7.71
CA LEU A 266 12.96 2.74 6.75
C LEU A 266 13.60 4.09 7.13
N SER A 267 13.86 4.30 8.43
CA SER A 267 14.54 5.49 8.95
C SER A 267 16.06 5.38 8.96
N ASP A 268 16.62 4.22 8.58
CA ASP A 268 18.06 4.02 8.59
C ASP A 268 18.77 4.88 7.54
N PRO A 269 19.75 5.72 7.93
CA PRO A 269 20.50 6.56 6.98
C PRO A 269 21.19 5.78 5.85
N THR A 270 21.52 4.50 6.09
CA THR A 270 22.18 3.64 5.09
C THR A 270 21.22 3.26 3.95
N LEU A 271 19.91 3.35 4.13
CA LEU A 271 18.92 3.06 3.09
C LEU A 271 19.12 3.95 1.85
N LYS A 272 19.36 5.25 2.03
CA LYS A 272 19.62 6.18 0.91
C LYS A 272 20.86 5.76 0.10
N MET A 273 21.90 5.36 0.79
CA MET A 273 23.11 4.88 0.14
C MET A 273 22.87 3.54 -0.59
N ALA A 274 22.13 2.63 0.02
CA ALA A 274 21.78 1.35 -0.59
C ALA A 274 20.93 1.52 -1.86
N LEU A 275 19.94 2.43 -1.85
CA LEU A 275 19.16 2.80 -3.03
C LEU A 275 20.05 3.34 -4.15
N ALA A 276 20.92 4.30 -3.85
CA ALA A 276 21.83 4.89 -4.82
C ALA A 276 22.81 3.86 -5.41
N THR A 277 23.41 3.01 -4.56
CA THR A 277 24.34 1.96 -4.98
C THR A 277 23.71 0.96 -5.94
N ASN A 278 22.41 0.67 -5.75
CA ASN A 278 21.67 -0.27 -6.59
C ASN A 278 20.93 0.40 -7.76
N ASN A 279 21.16 1.69 -8.00
CA ASN A 279 20.48 2.48 -9.03
C ASN A 279 18.95 2.38 -8.93
N VAL A 280 18.41 2.50 -7.70
CA VAL A 280 16.98 2.51 -7.40
C VAL A 280 16.55 3.93 -7.08
N ARG A 281 15.51 4.42 -7.77
CA ARG A 281 14.95 5.75 -7.57
C ARG A 281 13.60 5.65 -6.88
N LEU A 282 13.45 6.33 -5.75
CA LEU A 282 12.15 6.45 -5.08
C LEU A 282 11.23 7.39 -5.87
N ILE A 283 9.99 6.96 -6.04
CA ILE A 283 8.93 7.71 -6.71
C ILE A 283 7.61 7.55 -5.95
N GLY A 284 6.64 8.41 -6.22
CA GLY A 284 5.25 8.23 -5.81
C GLY A 284 4.38 7.82 -7.00
N TYR A 285 3.11 7.52 -6.75
CA TYR A 285 2.12 7.20 -7.79
C TYR A 285 1.88 8.37 -8.74
N ARG A 286 2.01 9.62 -8.27
CA ARG A 286 1.89 10.85 -9.09
C ARG A 286 2.83 10.88 -10.28
N HIS A 287 3.96 10.19 -10.20
CA HIS A 287 4.96 10.12 -11.27
C HIS A 287 4.65 9.03 -12.30
N LEU A 288 3.60 8.25 -12.08
CA LEU A 288 3.22 7.17 -12.99
C LEU A 288 2.29 7.69 -14.09
N GLN A 289 2.43 7.09 -15.26
CA GLN A 289 1.53 7.28 -16.38
C GLN A 289 1.22 5.92 -17.00
N THR A 290 -0.06 5.61 -17.08
CA THR A 290 -0.53 4.42 -17.80
C THR A 290 -0.58 4.72 -19.30
N THR A 291 0.12 3.93 -20.09
CA THR A 291 0.12 4.01 -21.55
C THR A 291 -0.42 2.71 -22.15
N ARG A 292 -0.65 2.68 -23.48
CA ARG A 292 -1.03 1.44 -24.18
C ARG A 292 0.06 0.36 -24.13
N GLU A 293 1.30 0.75 -23.93
CA GLU A 293 2.47 -0.13 -23.88
C GLU A 293 2.82 -0.59 -22.45
N GLY A 294 2.17 -0.03 -21.44
CA GLY A 294 2.39 -0.34 -20.04
C GLY A 294 2.55 0.90 -19.15
N LEU A 295 3.16 0.69 -17.99
CA LEU A 295 3.42 1.73 -17.00
C LEU A 295 4.72 2.46 -17.33
N ARG A 296 4.67 3.78 -17.43
CA ARG A 296 5.85 4.66 -17.62
C ARG A 296 5.98 5.61 -16.44
N VAL A 297 7.19 6.11 -16.24
CA VAL A 297 7.51 7.11 -15.21
C VAL A 297 7.72 8.46 -15.90
N ARG A 298 7.04 9.50 -15.41
CA ARG A 298 7.23 10.90 -15.82
C ARG A 298 8.52 11.41 -15.20
N THR A 299 9.63 11.28 -15.88
CA THR A 299 10.96 11.62 -15.36
C THR A 299 11.17 13.12 -15.17
N GLU A 300 10.42 13.96 -15.88
CA GLU A 300 10.51 15.42 -15.82
C GLU A 300 10.01 16.00 -14.48
N GLU A 301 9.17 15.26 -13.76
CA GLU A 301 8.58 15.69 -12.47
C GLU A 301 9.39 15.20 -11.25
N ILE A 302 10.41 14.37 -11.47
CA ILE A 302 11.24 13.84 -10.39
C ILE A 302 12.40 14.80 -10.19
N SER A 303 12.17 15.91 -9.45
CA SER A 303 13.23 16.80 -9.03
C SER A 303 14.29 16.05 -8.21
N THR A 304 15.52 16.34 -8.49
CA THR A 304 16.75 15.85 -7.82
C THR A 304 16.76 16.18 -6.32
#